data_65806fc16cc5b2d38c9c11ff5ad142fa
#
_entry.id   65806fc16cc5b2d38c9c11ff5ad142fa
#
_cell.length_a   1.000
_cell.length_b   1.000
_cell.length_c   1.000
_cell.angle_alpha   90.00
_cell.angle_beta   90.00
_cell.angle_gamma   90.00
#
_symmetry.space_group_name_H-M   'P 1'
#
loop_
_entity.id
_entity.type
_entity.pdbx_description
1 polymer ?
#
loop_
_entity_poly.entity_id
_entity_poly.type
_entity_poly.pdbx_seq_one_letter_code
_entity_poly.pdbx_strand_id
1 'polypeptide(L)'
;MTDAELKKLKDDLWHSADILRSGAHIAANKYGQPILGLIFLRYADILFKQHKDDIDKEYNSKKGGRNERPYKEICVEKCGFYLPECAYFDFINDSPDTAAKADLVKKAMQAIEDENPRLYGVLPKEVYGQLVPEEEPELLSRVVRIFKDIPENIEIDLFGEIYEFFLGEFALSEGKDGGTFYTPATVVRYMVEVIKPEAGEKKFLDPACGSGGMFVQAARYMHRHNQDADRMQFRCYGVEKEPDTVKLAKMNLLLNNVRGDITEANSFYSDPYDAVGVFDYVMANPPFNVDEVLYDRVKDDKRFNEYGMTKGTKGKGKDAKETVSNANYLWISYFATALNEKGRAALVMANSASDAGSNDLIIRQNMIKAGIIKQMVTLPSNMFTSVTLPATLWFFDKNKPEKQKNEILFIDARNIFTQIDRAHRKFSDEQIKNLGIITRLYDGDTKAFDELIEEYRTKAVRENKEYFESQINWLLERFPEHKYQDVIGLCKVTEIGEVLDDERNVKEILEDSIADQDWSLNAGRYVGVVIEDDGMTEEEFKEHMKSSYIEYEKLSDTAKDLETAIAKNLKELFGD
;
A
#
# COMPACT_ATOMS: atom_id res chain seq x y z
N MET A 1 3.61 25.19 -4.93
CA MET A 1 2.20 24.91 -5.36
C MET A 1 1.39 24.61 -4.11
N THR A 2 0.18 25.15 -3.96
CA THR A 2 -0.74 24.81 -2.87
C THR A 2 -1.42 23.46 -3.10
N ASP A 3 -1.92 22.80 -2.04
CA ASP A 3 -2.65 21.53 -2.16
C ASP A 3 -3.88 21.64 -3.09
N ALA A 4 -4.57 22.79 -3.09
CA ALA A 4 -5.70 23.04 -3.96
C ALA A 4 -5.29 23.16 -5.43
N GLU A 5 -4.16 23.80 -5.71
CA GLU A 5 -3.61 23.88 -7.07
C GLU A 5 -3.14 22.53 -7.58
N LEU A 6 -2.49 21.74 -6.72
CA LEU A 6 -2.06 20.37 -7.05
C LEU A 6 -3.26 19.46 -7.32
N LYS A 7 -4.31 19.56 -6.49
CA LYS A 7 -5.54 18.79 -6.73
C LYS A 7 -6.16 19.15 -8.06
N LYS A 8 -6.29 20.44 -8.36
CA LYS A 8 -6.81 20.89 -9.66
C LYS A 8 -5.97 20.38 -10.82
N LEU A 9 -4.63 20.45 -10.71
CA LEU A 9 -3.73 19.91 -11.74
C LEU A 9 -3.96 18.41 -11.95
N LYS A 10 -4.08 17.62 -10.87
CA LYS A 10 -4.39 16.18 -10.96
C LYS A 10 -5.72 15.91 -11.67
N ASP A 11 -6.76 16.68 -11.35
CA ASP A 11 -8.08 16.58 -11.97
C ASP A 11 -8.04 16.96 -13.47
N ASP A 12 -7.35 18.06 -13.81
CA ASP A 12 -7.16 18.52 -15.19
C ASP A 12 -6.37 17.48 -16.03
N LEU A 13 -5.32 16.89 -15.43
CA LEU A 13 -4.54 15.83 -16.08
C LEU A 13 -5.36 14.55 -16.24
N TRP A 14 -6.22 14.20 -15.28
CA TRP A 14 -7.09 13.02 -15.37
C TRP A 14 -8.06 13.10 -16.56
N HIS A 15 -8.46 14.31 -16.93
CA HIS A 15 -9.26 14.52 -18.14
C HIS A 15 -8.58 13.97 -19.42
N SER A 16 -7.23 13.89 -19.44
CA SER A 16 -6.50 13.26 -20.54
C SER A 16 -6.80 11.76 -20.70
N ALA A 17 -7.02 11.06 -19.58
CA ALA A 17 -7.41 9.66 -19.58
C ALA A 17 -8.84 9.48 -20.12
N ASP A 18 -9.76 10.40 -19.79
CA ASP A 18 -11.12 10.41 -20.34
C ASP A 18 -11.14 10.63 -21.85
N ILE A 19 -10.27 11.50 -22.36
CA ILE A 19 -10.10 11.73 -23.79
C ILE A 19 -9.65 10.43 -24.50
N LEU A 20 -8.66 9.72 -23.94
CA LEU A 20 -8.21 8.45 -24.51
C LEU A 20 -9.27 7.37 -24.44
N ARG A 21 -9.99 7.29 -23.32
CA ARG A 21 -11.06 6.31 -23.15
C ARG A 21 -12.19 6.49 -24.15
N SER A 22 -12.59 7.72 -24.41
CA SER A 22 -13.69 8.04 -25.33
C SER A 22 -13.29 7.99 -26.80
N GLY A 23 -12.06 8.43 -27.13
CA GLY A 23 -11.62 8.60 -28.52
C GLY A 23 -10.93 7.37 -29.11
N ALA A 24 -10.14 6.63 -28.34
CA ALA A 24 -9.38 5.50 -28.86
C ALA A 24 -10.08 4.14 -28.74
N HIS A 25 -11.27 4.07 -28.12
CA HIS A 25 -12.02 2.82 -27.87
C HIS A 25 -11.17 1.71 -27.21
N ILE A 26 -10.18 2.10 -26.39
CA ILE A 26 -9.25 1.19 -25.74
C ILE A 26 -9.81 0.77 -24.38
N ALA A 27 -9.65 -0.50 -24.02
CA ALA A 27 -10.05 -1.01 -22.71
C ALA A 27 -9.33 -0.26 -21.57
N ALA A 28 -10.01 -0.06 -20.44
CA ALA A 28 -9.52 0.73 -19.29
C ALA A 28 -8.10 0.35 -18.86
N ASN A 29 -7.76 -0.93 -18.85
CA ASN A 29 -6.44 -1.45 -18.49
C ASN A 29 -5.31 -1.12 -19.48
N LYS A 30 -5.61 -0.54 -20.64
CA LYS A 30 -4.61 -0.27 -21.68
C LYS A 30 -4.26 1.21 -21.84
N TYR A 31 -5.10 2.15 -21.40
CA TYR A 31 -4.77 3.58 -21.52
C TYR A 31 -3.95 4.13 -20.33
N GLY A 32 -3.82 3.36 -19.25
CA GLY A 32 -2.98 3.75 -18.12
C GLY A 32 -1.50 3.85 -18.47
N GLN A 33 -0.95 2.85 -19.17
CA GLN A 33 0.46 2.84 -19.57
C GLN A 33 0.88 4.06 -20.42
N PRO A 34 0.15 4.44 -21.48
CA PRO A 34 0.52 5.62 -22.25
C PRO A 34 0.46 6.93 -21.47
N ILE A 35 -0.51 7.11 -20.59
CA ILE A 35 -0.60 8.29 -19.73
C ILE A 35 0.60 8.36 -18.79
N LEU A 36 0.90 7.26 -18.08
CA LEU A 36 2.04 7.18 -17.17
C LEU A 36 3.38 7.40 -17.91
N GLY A 37 3.49 6.94 -19.15
CA GLY A 37 4.64 7.23 -20.01
C GLY A 37 4.78 8.70 -20.40
N LEU A 38 3.67 9.41 -20.66
CA LEU A 38 3.69 10.86 -20.94
C LEU A 38 4.04 11.67 -19.68
N ILE A 39 3.55 11.26 -18.51
CA ILE A 39 3.96 11.83 -17.21
C ILE A 39 5.48 11.71 -17.05
N PHE A 40 6.03 10.53 -17.35
CA PHE A 40 7.48 10.32 -17.30
C PHE A 40 8.25 11.22 -18.27
N LEU A 41 7.83 11.32 -19.53
CA LEU A 41 8.48 12.19 -20.51
C LEU A 41 8.45 13.67 -20.08
N ARG A 42 7.32 14.12 -19.55
CA ARG A 42 7.20 15.51 -19.07
C ARG A 42 8.08 15.75 -17.82
N TYR A 43 8.10 14.81 -16.89
CA TYR A 43 9.02 14.82 -15.76
C TYR A 43 10.48 14.93 -16.20
N ALA A 44 10.88 14.06 -17.13
CA ALA A 44 12.25 14.02 -17.62
C ALA A 44 12.68 15.36 -18.27
N ASP A 45 11.80 15.97 -19.06
CA ASP A 45 12.02 17.26 -19.71
C ASP A 45 12.16 18.41 -18.68
N ILE A 46 11.24 18.47 -17.71
CA ILE A 46 11.27 19.50 -16.67
C ILE A 46 12.50 19.36 -15.77
N LEU A 47 12.80 18.14 -15.30
CA LEU A 47 13.98 17.89 -14.48
C LEU A 47 15.28 18.29 -15.20
N PHE A 48 15.40 17.91 -16.48
CA PHE A 48 16.56 18.31 -17.29
C PHE A 48 16.64 19.84 -17.45
N LYS A 49 15.52 20.52 -17.75
CA LYS A 49 15.49 21.98 -17.88
C LYS A 49 15.88 22.70 -16.59
N GLN A 50 15.43 22.21 -15.43
CA GLN A 50 15.78 22.80 -14.13
C GLN A 50 17.26 22.69 -13.80
N HIS A 51 17.96 21.65 -14.29
CA HIS A 51 19.38 21.44 -14.05
C HIS A 51 20.27 21.88 -15.23
N LYS A 52 19.69 22.29 -16.36
CA LYS A 52 20.42 22.57 -17.60
C LYS A 52 21.53 23.59 -17.43
N ASP A 53 21.26 24.71 -16.76
CA ASP A 53 22.24 25.78 -16.57
C ASP A 53 23.44 25.30 -15.74
N ASP A 54 23.22 24.49 -14.72
CA ASP A 54 24.27 23.92 -13.89
C ASP A 54 25.09 22.87 -14.65
N ILE A 55 24.42 22.04 -15.47
CA ILE A 55 25.07 21.06 -16.34
C ILE A 55 25.95 21.76 -17.36
N ASP A 56 25.41 22.75 -18.05
CA ASP A 56 26.12 23.52 -19.09
C ASP A 56 27.32 24.28 -18.50
N LYS A 57 27.16 24.87 -17.31
CA LYS A 57 28.23 25.58 -16.59
C LYS A 57 29.33 24.62 -16.18
N GLU A 58 29.00 23.46 -15.61
CA GLU A 58 29.99 22.46 -15.21
C GLU A 58 30.74 21.90 -16.41
N TYR A 59 30.03 21.53 -17.50
CA TYR A 59 30.64 21.04 -18.73
C TYR A 59 31.60 22.07 -19.34
N ASN A 60 31.13 23.31 -19.53
CA ASN A 60 31.92 24.36 -20.16
C ASN A 60 33.16 24.76 -19.32
N SER A 61 33.05 24.71 -17.98
CA SER A 61 34.17 25.04 -17.08
C SER A 61 35.33 24.04 -17.15
N LYS A 62 35.03 22.79 -17.55
CA LYS A 62 36.03 21.69 -17.58
C LYS A 62 36.42 21.28 -19.01
N LYS A 63 35.76 21.83 -20.02
CA LYS A 63 35.91 21.49 -21.44
C LYS A 63 37.35 21.77 -21.92
N GLY A 64 37.98 20.80 -22.57
CA GLY A 64 39.34 20.86 -23.04
C GLY A 64 40.43 20.74 -21.95
N GLY A 65 40.06 20.51 -20.70
CA GLY A 65 40.96 20.36 -19.57
C GLY A 65 41.25 18.89 -19.20
N ARG A 66 42.20 18.69 -18.28
CA ARG A 66 42.59 17.35 -17.79
C ARG A 66 41.47 16.61 -17.08
N ASN A 67 40.49 17.33 -16.54
CA ASN A 67 39.35 16.80 -15.79
C ASN A 67 38.03 16.95 -16.59
N GLU A 68 38.12 16.99 -17.93
CA GLU A 68 36.92 16.99 -18.78
C GLU A 68 36.08 15.71 -18.56
N ARG A 69 34.81 15.91 -18.41
CA ARG A 69 33.81 14.80 -18.27
C ARG A 69 32.83 14.87 -19.42
N PRO A 70 32.40 13.72 -19.96
CA PRO A 70 31.33 13.69 -20.95
C PRO A 70 30.06 14.40 -20.45
N TYR A 71 29.40 15.18 -21.32
CA TYR A 71 28.17 15.88 -21.00
C TYR A 71 27.10 14.94 -20.42
N LYS A 72 26.98 13.74 -21.00
CA LYS A 72 26.08 12.68 -20.56
C LYS A 72 26.33 12.26 -19.08
N GLU A 73 27.57 12.15 -18.65
CA GLU A 73 27.88 11.78 -17.26
C GLU A 73 27.42 12.84 -16.27
N ILE A 74 27.56 14.12 -16.63
CA ILE A 74 27.11 15.24 -15.80
C ILE A 74 25.59 15.23 -15.72
N CYS A 75 24.89 14.98 -16.85
CA CYS A 75 23.44 14.83 -16.86
C CYS A 75 22.97 13.68 -15.95
N VAL A 76 23.60 12.51 -16.04
CA VAL A 76 23.25 11.35 -15.19
C VAL A 76 23.50 11.64 -13.72
N GLU A 77 24.54 12.39 -13.38
CA GLU A 77 24.82 12.78 -12.00
C GLU A 77 23.74 13.73 -11.44
N LYS A 78 23.30 14.72 -12.24
CA LYS A 78 22.35 15.75 -11.81
C LYS A 78 20.88 15.30 -11.88
N CYS A 79 20.52 14.56 -12.93
CA CYS A 79 19.14 14.18 -13.24
C CYS A 79 18.85 12.69 -12.99
N GLY A 80 19.86 11.86 -12.72
CA GLY A 80 19.70 10.40 -12.62
C GLY A 80 19.69 9.67 -13.96
N PHE A 81 19.53 10.38 -15.07
CA PHE A 81 19.53 9.86 -16.46
C PHE A 81 19.97 10.95 -17.45
N TYR A 82 20.28 10.53 -18.67
CA TYR A 82 20.53 11.43 -19.80
C TYR A 82 19.27 11.54 -20.67
N LEU A 83 18.87 12.77 -21.01
CA LEU A 83 17.74 13.06 -21.89
C LEU A 83 18.23 13.47 -23.29
N PRO A 84 18.07 12.63 -24.33
CA PRO A 84 18.39 12.99 -25.71
C PRO A 84 17.48 14.12 -26.25
N GLU A 85 17.99 14.96 -27.16
CA GLU A 85 17.25 16.09 -27.72
C GLU A 85 15.92 15.69 -28.40
N CYS A 86 15.88 14.54 -29.06
CA CYS A 86 14.66 14.01 -29.66
C CYS A 86 13.58 13.62 -28.65
N ALA A 87 13.92 13.56 -27.35
CA ALA A 87 13.03 13.26 -26.26
C ALA A 87 12.58 14.51 -25.47
N TYR A 88 13.03 15.72 -25.86
CA TYR A 88 12.52 16.95 -25.25
C TYR A 88 11.02 17.07 -25.51
N PHE A 89 10.27 17.39 -24.47
CA PHE A 89 8.82 17.40 -24.56
C PHE A 89 8.32 18.45 -25.55
N ASP A 90 9.01 19.59 -25.66
CA ASP A 90 8.69 20.63 -26.66
C ASP A 90 8.86 20.12 -28.08
N PHE A 91 9.91 19.35 -28.37
CA PHE A 91 10.10 18.76 -29.70
C PHE A 91 8.95 17.83 -30.10
N ILE A 92 8.43 17.06 -29.15
CA ILE A 92 7.27 16.18 -29.38
C ILE A 92 5.99 17.00 -29.53
N ASN A 93 5.76 17.98 -28.64
CA ASN A 93 4.56 18.81 -28.63
C ASN A 93 4.43 19.63 -29.93
N ASP A 94 5.50 20.28 -30.35
CA ASP A 94 5.52 21.21 -31.49
C ASP A 94 5.54 20.50 -32.88
N SER A 95 5.65 19.15 -32.86
CA SER A 95 5.54 18.36 -34.09
C SER A 95 4.10 18.39 -34.65
N PRO A 96 3.92 18.17 -36.00
CA PRO A 96 2.59 18.17 -36.60
C PRO A 96 1.60 17.21 -35.91
N ASP A 97 0.35 17.62 -35.82
CA ASP A 97 -0.76 16.86 -35.23
C ASP A 97 -1.24 15.77 -36.19
N THR A 98 -0.41 14.75 -36.34
CA THR A 98 -0.65 13.61 -37.22
C THR A 98 -0.34 12.31 -36.54
N ALA A 99 -0.68 11.20 -37.16
CA ALA A 99 -0.33 9.85 -36.70
C ALA A 99 1.19 9.66 -36.46
N ALA A 100 2.05 10.43 -37.14
CA ALA A 100 3.49 10.43 -36.95
C ALA A 100 3.93 10.84 -35.52
N LYS A 101 3.08 11.52 -34.75
CA LYS A 101 3.39 11.88 -33.33
C LYS A 101 3.57 10.66 -32.45
N ALA A 102 2.83 9.58 -32.69
CA ALA A 102 3.02 8.30 -31.98
C ALA A 102 4.42 7.73 -32.20
N ASP A 103 4.92 7.79 -33.43
CA ASP A 103 6.28 7.35 -33.76
C ASP A 103 7.35 8.23 -33.11
N LEU A 104 7.09 9.53 -32.95
CA LEU A 104 8.00 10.43 -32.25
C LEU A 104 8.07 10.11 -30.76
N VAL A 105 6.93 9.88 -30.10
CA VAL A 105 6.89 9.47 -28.70
C VAL A 105 7.61 8.13 -28.51
N LYS A 106 7.37 7.15 -29.38
CA LYS A 106 8.07 5.86 -29.38
C LYS A 106 9.58 6.04 -29.53
N LYS A 107 10.03 6.83 -30.50
CA LYS A 107 11.45 7.12 -30.74
C LYS A 107 12.09 7.85 -29.56
N ALA A 108 11.40 8.79 -28.95
CA ALA A 108 11.87 9.50 -27.77
C ALA A 108 12.14 8.54 -26.60
N MET A 109 11.18 7.66 -26.32
CA MET A 109 11.34 6.65 -25.25
C MET A 109 12.43 5.65 -25.58
N GLN A 110 12.54 5.19 -26.82
CA GLN A 110 13.63 4.31 -27.26
C GLN A 110 14.99 4.97 -27.07
N ALA A 111 15.13 6.23 -27.48
CA ALA A 111 16.38 6.96 -27.32
C ALA A 111 16.78 7.17 -25.84
N ILE A 112 15.79 7.39 -24.97
CA ILE A 112 16.04 7.44 -23.52
C ILE A 112 16.55 6.08 -23.02
N GLU A 113 15.93 4.98 -23.41
CA GLU A 113 16.37 3.63 -23.00
C GLU A 113 17.76 3.28 -23.53
N ASP A 114 18.06 3.58 -24.79
CA ASP A 114 19.35 3.30 -25.43
C ASP A 114 20.51 4.03 -24.73
N GLU A 115 20.23 5.23 -24.24
CA GLU A 115 21.20 6.05 -23.54
C GLU A 115 21.29 5.79 -22.03
N ASN A 116 20.30 5.08 -21.44
CA ASN A 116 20.22 4.84 -20.02
C ASN A 116 19.93 3.35 -19.72
N PRO A 117 20.97 2.50 -19.57
CA PRO A 117 20.81 1.05 -19.43
C PRO A 117 19.87 0.60 -18.30
N ARG A 118 19.74 1.40 -17.24
CA ARG A 118 18.80 1.12 -16.12
C ARG A 118 17.33 1.22 -16.53
N LEU A 119 17.03 1.93 -17.61
CA LEU A 119 15.67 2.11 -18.15
C LEU A 119 15.36 1.15 -19.29
N TYR A 120 16.29 0.30 -19.68
CA TYR A 120 16.09 -0.61 -20.81
C TYR A 120 14.86 -1.50 -20.61
N GLY A 121 13.92 -1.44 -21.57
CA GLY A 121 12.65 -2.19 -21.55
C GLY A 121 11.61 -1.72 -20.52
N VAL A 122 11.84 -0.55 -19.87
CA VAL A 122 10.95 -0.02 -18.82
C VAL A 122 9.85 0.87 -19.41
N LEU A 123 10.16 1.70 -20.41
CA LEU A 123 9.23 2.69 -20.92
C LEU A 123 8.18 2.07 -21.86
N PRO A 124 6.89 2.51 -21.77
CA PRO A 124 5.79 1.91 -22.52
C PRO A 124 5.73 2.39 -23.96
N LYS A 125 6.80 2.21 -24.73
CA LYS A 125 6.98 2.74 -26.08
C LYS A 125 6.06 2.13 -27.15
N GLU A 126 5.60 0.88 -26.95
CA GLU A 126 4.84 0.15 -27.99
C GLU A 126 3.33 0.48 -27.98
N VAL A 127 2.84 1.18 -26.97
CA VAL A 127 1.40 1.40 -26.80
C VAL A 127 0.85 2.58 -27.61
N TYR A 128 1.71 3.51 -28.05
CA TYR A 128 1.27 4.79 -28.64
C TYR A 128 0.69 4.67 -30.05
N GLY A 129 1.08 3.65 -30.82
CA GLY A 129 0.49 3.41 -32.14
C GLY A 129 -1.00 3.08 -32.09
N GLN A 130 -1.50 2.56 -30.97
CA GLN A 130 -2.92 2.27 -30.77
C GLN A 130 -3.76 3.50 -30.39
N LEU A 131 -3.09 4.63 -30.06
CA LEU A 131 -3.73 5.88 -29.65
C LEU A 131 -3.98 6.86 -30.81
N VAL A 132 -3.84 6.40 -32.04
CA VAL A 132 -4.03 7.21 -33.25
C VAL A 132 -4.98 6.47 -34.18
N PRO A 133 -6.30 6.43 -33.84
CA PRO A 133 -7.30 5.86 -34.74
C PRO A 133 -7.40 6.66 -36.05
N GLU A 134 -7.78 5.99 -37.13
CA GLU A 134 -7.91 6.65 -38.45
C GLU A 134 -8.93 7.79 -38.41
N GLU A 135 -9.98 7.67 -37.59
CA GLU A 135 -11.05 8.66 -37.44
C GLU A 135 -10.61 9.89 -36.61
N GLU A 136 -9.66 9.75 -35.71
CA GLU A 136 -9.16 10.82 -34.83
C GLU A 136 -7.61 10.85 -34.75
N PRO A 137 -6.92 11.20 -35.86
CA PRO A 137 -5.44 11.17 -35.88
C PRO A 137 -4.79 12.21 -34.95
N GLU A 138 -5.54 13.21 -34.48
CA GLU A 138 -5.07 14.25 -33.55
C GLU A 138 -5.25 13.89 -32.07
N LEU A 139 -5.83 12.72 -31.75
CA LEU A 139 -6.18 12.34 -30.40
C LEU A 139 -4.95 12.40 -29.46
N LEU A 140 -3.85 11.79 -29.85
CA LEU A 140 -2.60 11.82 -29.07
C LEU A 140 -2.05 13.23 -28.91
N SER A 141 -2.20 14.10 -29.93
CA SER A 141 -1.75 15.48 -29.85
C SER A 141 -2.51 16.29 -28.81
N ARG A 142 -3.82 16.07 -28.69
CA ARG A 142 -4.65 16.71 -27.65
C ARG A 142 -4.17 16.30 -26.26
N VAL A 143 -3.88 15.03 -26.07
CA VAL A 143 -3.37 14.49 -24.79
C VAL A 143 -1.99 15.07 -24.47
N VAL A 144 -1.04 15.08 -25.41
CA VAL A 144 0.31 15.65 -25.20
C VAL A 144 0.24 17.11 -24.77
N ARG A 145 -0.67 17.93 -25.37
CA ARG A 145 -0.85 19.34 -24.98
C ARG A 145 -1.25 19.51 -23.51
N ILE A 146 -2.14 18.65 -22.98
CA ILE A 146 -2.54 18.71 -21.56
C ILE A 146 -1.31 18.53 -20.65
N PHE A 147 -0.40 17.62 -20.98
CA PHE A 147 0.83 17.44 -20.20
C PHE A 147 1.82 18.58 -20.38
N LYS A 148 1.79 19.29 -21.51
CA LYS A 148 2.60 20.50 -21.71
C LYS A 148 2.24 21.62 -20.72
N ASP A 149 0.98 21.69 -20.29
CA ASP A 149 0.47 22.70 -19.36
C ASP A 149 0.96 22.50 -17.92
N ILE A 150 1.64 21.38 -17.60
CA ILE A 150 2.33 21.21 -16.30
C ILE A 150 3.43 22.29 -16.21
N PRO A 151 3.41 23.14 -15.14
CA PRO A 151 4.34 24.25 -14.99
C PRO A 151 5.80 23.78 -14.92
N GLU A 152 6.72 24.46 -15.60
CA GLU A 152 8.14 24.10 -15.61
C GLU A 152 8.85 24.38 -14.26
N ASN A 153 8.25 25.21 -13.40
CA ASN A 153 8.73 25.50 -12.05
C ASN A 153 8.09 24.61 -10.96
N ILE A 154 7.40 23.53 -11.36
CA ILE A 154 6.83 22.57 -10.40
C ILE A 154 7.95 21.90 -9.59
N GLU A 155 7.71 21.68 -8.31
CA GLU A 155 8.61 20.87 -7.49
C GLU A 155 8.64 19.45 -8.00
N ILE A 156 9.84 18.92 -8.23
CA ILE A 156 10.05 17.60 -8.86
C ILE A 156 9.36 16.47 -8.09
N ASP A 157 9.34 16.55 -6.76
CA ASP A 157 8.71 15.54 -5.90
C ASP A 157 7.19 15.41 -6.14
N LEU A 158 6.53 16.47 -6.65
CA LEU A 158 5.11 16.45 -6.98
C LEU A 158 4.78 15.54 -8.17
N PHE A 159 5.74 15.25 -9.05
CA PHE A 159 5.54 14.27 -10.12
C PHE A 159 5.31 12.86 -9.57
N GLY A 160 6.00 12.49 -8.50
CA GLY A 160 5.73 11.25 -7.80
C GLY A 160 4.31 11.17 -7.26
N GLU A 161 3.76 12.28 -6.74
CA GLU A 161 2.38 12.34 -6.28
C GLU A 161 1.36 12.28 -7.43
N ILE A 162 1.66 12.94 -8.55
CA ILE A 162 0.83 12.86 -9.77
C ILE A 162 0.82 11.42 -10.27
N TYR A 163 1.98 10.77 -10.34
CA TYR A 163 2.09 9.39 -10.79
C TYR A 163 1.31 8.41 -9.90
N GLU A 164 1.43 8.53 -8.57
CA GLU A 164 0.65 7.72 -7.63
C GLU A 164 -0.86 7.96 -7.73
N PHE A 165 -1.28 9.21 -7.94
CA PHE A 165 -2.68 9.53 -8.18
C PHE A 165 -3.22 8.76 -9.39
N PHE A 166 -2.51 8.78 -10.51
CA PHE A 166 -2.92 8.05 -11.71
C PHE A 166 -2.93 6.54 -11.51
N LEU A 167 -1.93 5.99 -10.82
CA LEU A 167 -1.94 4.55 -10.46
C LEU A 167 -3.17 4.19 -9.63
N GLY A 168 -3.55 5.02 -8.68
CA GLY A 168 -4.75 4.84 -7.86
C GLY A 168 -6.04 4.89 -8.69
N GLU A 169 -6.20 5.91 -9.53
CA GLU A 169 -7.38 6.08 -10.38
C GLU A 169 -7.52 4.95 -11.43
N PHE A 170 -6.40 4.47 -12.00
CA PHE A 170 -6.44 3.33 -12.90
C PHE A 170 -6.83 2.04 -12.18
N ALA A 171 -6.31 1.80 -10.99
CA ALA A 171 -6.70 0.65 -10.17
C ALA A 171 -8.19 0.69 -9.80
N LEU A 172 -8.74 1.89 -9.54
CA LEU A 172 -10.19 2.09 -9.32
C LEU A 172 -11.00 1.75 -10.57
N SER A 173 -10.53 2.15 -11.75
CA SER A 173 -11.24 1.98 -13.01
C SER A 173 -11.23 0.55 -13.56
N GLU A 174 -10.20 -0.25 -13.23
CA GLU A 174 -10.06 -1.64 -13.66
C GLU A 174 -11.00 -2.60 -12.92
N GLY A 175 -11.50 -2.20 -11.75
CA GLY A 175 -12.45 -3.01 -10.97
C GLY A 175 -11.86 -4.32 -10.46
N LYS A 176 -12.74 -5.30 -10.16
CA LYS A 176 -12.33 -6.59 -9.56
C LYS A 176 -11.55 -7.53 -10.48
N ASP A 177 -11.57 -7.30 -11.78
CA ASP A 177 -10.99 -8.21 -12.78
C ASP A 177 -9.51 -7.90 -13.11
N GLY A 178 -8.97 -6.78 -12.65
CA GLY A 178 -7.61 -6.31 -12.98
C GLY A 178 -6.47 -7.05 -12.26
N GLY A 179 -6.73 -7.86 -11.26
CA GLY A 179 -5.73 -8.71 -10.57
C GLY A 179 -4.62 -7.96 -9.81
N THR A 180 -4.52 -6.66 -9.96
CA THR A 180 -3.55 -5.80 -9.26
C THR A 180 -4.20 -5.14 -8.05
N PHE A 181 -3.88 -5.63 -6.85
CA PHE A 181 -4.34 -5.02 -5.61
C PHE A 181 -3.55 -3.72 -5.37
N TYR A 182 -4.17 -2.59 -5.64
CA TYR A 182 -3.60 -1.30 -5.23
C TYR A 182 -3.79 -1.10 -3.72
N THR A 183 -2.70 -0.85 -3.01
CA THR A 183 -2.75 -0.53 -1.59
C THR A 183 -2.93 0.98 -1.41
N PRO A 184 -4.00 1.45 -0.76
CA PRO A 184 -4.21 2.87 -0.54
C PRO A 184 -3.02 3.51 0.19
N ALA A 185 -2.54 4.62 -0.33
CA ALA A 185 -1.36 5.30 0.20
C ALA A 185 -1.49 5.63 1.70
N THR A 186 -2.70 5.90 2.21
CA THR A 186 -2.94 6.19 3.63
C THR A 186 -2.73 4.97 4.53
N VAL A 187 -3.03 3.76 4.05
CA VAL A 187 -2.73 2.50 4.76
C VAL A 187 -1.22 2.28 4.80
N VAL A 188 -0.54 2.45 3.65
CA VAL A 188 0.91 2.31 3.57
C VAL A 188 1.61 3.32 4.48
N ARG A 189 1.16 4.57 4.49
CA ARG A 189 1.69 5.62 5.38
C ARG A 189 1.55 5.25 6.85
N TYR A 190 0.43 4.66 7.26
CA TYR A 190 0.27 4.17 8.62
C TYR A 190 1.23 3.01 8.93
N MET A 191 1.38 2.05 8.00
CA MET A 191 2.35 0.96 8.17
C MET A 191 3.78 1.49 8.34
N VAL A 192 4.17 2.46 7.52
CA VAL A 192 5.48 3.12 7.59
C VAL A 192 5.66 3.89 8.91
N GLU A 193 4.61 4.57 9.39
CA GLU A 193 4.64 5.29 10.68
C GLU A 193 4.91 4.34 11.86
N VAL A 194 4.41 3.11 11.79
CA VAL A 194 4.64 2.09 12.83
C VAL A 194 6.04 1.48 12.73
N ILE A 195 6.50 1.09 11.52
CA ILE A 195 7.82 0.43 11.38
C ILE A 195 9.00 1.40 11.43
N LYS A 196 8.77 2.70 11.18
CA LYS A 196 9.77 3.78 11.26
C LYS A 196 11.06 3.43 10.52
N PRO A 197 11.05 3.35 9.18
CA PRO A 197 12.26 3.05 8.45
C PRO A 197 13.29 4.16 8.64
N GLU A 198 14.53 3.77 8.89
CA GLU A 198 15.67 4.64 9.08
C GLU A 198 16.52 4.65 7.82
N ALA A 199 17.01 5.82 7.42
CA ALA A 199 17.95 5.95 6.33
C ALA A 199 19.33 5.33 6.68
N GLY A 200 20.19 5.14 5.68
CA GLY A 200 21.49 4.51 5.83
C GLY A 200 21.59 3.19 5.07
N GLU A 201 22.61 2.39 5.36
CA GLU A 201 22.83 1.07 4.73
C GLU A 201 21.78 0.05 5.17
N LYS A 202 20.55 0.29 4.78
CA LYS A 202 19.39 -0.54 5.10
C LYS A 202 18.80 -1.20 3.87
N LYS A 203 18.27 -2.40 4.05
CA LYS A 203 17.64 -3.19 3.00
C LYS A 203 16.15 -3.35 3.28
N PHE A 204 15.35 -3.01 2.29
CA PHE A 204 13.91 -3.09 2.36
C PHE A 204 13.37 -4.04 1.28
N LEU A 205 12.65 -5.08 1.67
CA LEU A 205 12.02 -6.05 0.77
C LEU A 205 10.52 -5.81 0.65
N ASP A 206 10.02 -5.88 -0.57
CA ASP A 206 8.61 -6.10 -0.87
C ASP A 206 8.49 -7.30 -1.83
N PRO A 207 8.09 -8.48 -1.33
CA PRO A 207 8.03 -9.70 -2.14
C PRO A 207 6.82 -9.79 -3.06
N ALA A 208 5.95 -8.79 -3.08
CA ALA A 208 4.80 -8.66 -3.97
C ALA A 208 4.56 -7.17 -4.28
N CYS A 209 5.59 -6.52 -4.84
CA CYS A 209 5.73 -5.07 -4.77
C CYS A 209 4.73 -4.27 -5.62
N GLY A 210 3.99 -4.92 -6.51
CA GLY A 210 3.07 -4.20 -7.38
C GLY A 210 3.77 -3.04 -8.08
N SER A 211 3.19 -1.85 -8.00
CA SER A 211 3.75 -0.60 -8.52
C SER A 211 4.84 0.05 -7.64
N GLY A 212 5.30 -0.60 -6.57
CA GLY A 212 6.36 -0.09 -5.70
C GLY A 212 5.93 0.96 -4.67
N GLY A 213 4.64 1.07 -4.39
CA GLY A 213 4.09 2.09 -3.48
C GLY A 213 4.64 2.03 -2.04
N MET A 214 4.98 0.84 -1.54
CA MET A 214 5.60 0.68 -0.21
C MET A 214 6.95 1.41 -0.12
N PHE A 215 7.79 1.27 -1.15
CA PHE A 215 9.11 1.91 -1.21
C PHE A 215 9.02 3.44 -1.27
N VAL A 216 8.07 3.93 -2.06
CA VAL A 216 7.84 5.38 -2.22
C VAL A 216 7.41 6.00 -0.90
N GLN A 217 6.47 5.38 -0.18
CA GLN A 217 6.01 5.92 1.10
C GLN A 217 7.09 5.85 2.19
N ALA A 218 7.94 4.81 2.19
CA ALA A 218 9.10 4.75 3.08
C ALA A 218 10.12 5.88 2.78
N ALA A 219 10.40 6.15 1.50
CA ALA A 219 11.27 7.26 1.11
C ALA A 219 10.72 8.62 1.53
N ARG A 220 9.40 8.84 1.35
CA ARG A 220 8.71 10.07 1.81
C ARG A 220 8.70 10.22 3.33
N TYR A 221 8.59 9.12 4.07
CA TYR A 221 8.72 9.14 5.52
C TYR A 221 10.11 9.63 5.94
N MET A 222 11.16 9.06 5.37
CA MET A 222 12.54 9.48 5.65
C MET A 222 12.79 10.96 5.30
N HIS A 223 12.24 11.44 4.18
CA HIS A 223 12.31 12.86 3.80
C HIS A 223 11.65 13.77 4.84
N ARG A 224 10.42 13.45 5.26
CA ARG A 224 9.70 14.22 6.30
C ARG A 224 10.43 14.26 7.64
N HIS A 225 11.28 13.28 7.92
CA HIS A 225 12.08 13.20 9.15
C HIS A 225 13.53 13.69 8.94
N ASN A 226 13.79 14.47 7.88
CA ASN A 226 15.10 15.08 7.58
C ASN A 226 16.27 14.07 7.44
N GLN A 227 15.99 12.90 6.87
CA GLN A 227 16.99 11.83 6.67
C GLN A 227 17.54 11.77 5.22
N ASP A 228 17.43 12.85 4.45
CA ASP A 228 17.78 12.85 3.02
C ASP A 228 19.26 12.55 2.74
N ALA A 229 20.17 13.00 3.60
CA ALA A 229 21.61 12.80 3.43
C ALA A 229 21.98 11.31 3.32
N ASP A 230 21.31 10.45 4.10
CA ASP A 230 21.58 9.02 4.18
C ASP A 230 20.59 8.17 3.38
N ARG A 231 19.51 8.77 2.83
CA ARG A 231 18.48 8.09 2.06
C ARG A 231 19.02 7.35 0.84
N MET A 232 20.09 7.86 0.23
CA MET A 232 20.71 7.26 -0.94
C MET A 232 21.44 5.94 -0.66
N GLN A 233 21.66 5.58 0.61
CA GLN A 233 22.23 4.29 1.01
C GLN A 233 21.13 3.23 1.27
N PHE A 234 19.89 3.66 1.45
CA PHE A 234 18.72 2.81 1.61
C PHE A 234 18.39 2.11 0.28
N ARG A 235 18.30 0.79 0.29
CA ARG A 235 18.09 -0.01 -0.92
C ARG A 235 16.80 -0.80 -0.83
N CYS A 236 15.96 -0.65 -1.85
CA CYS A 236 14.71 -1.38 -2.02
C CYS A 236 14.91 -2.60 -2.93
N TYR A 237 14.26 -3.70 -2.59
CA TYR A 237 14.27 -4.96 -3.33
C TYR A 237 12.84 -5.41 -3.53
N GLY A 238 12.35 -5.42 -4.78
CA GLY A 238 10.99 -5.77 -5.12
C GLY A 238 10.92 -7.03 -5.95
N VAL A 239 9.94 -7.88 -5.67
CA VAL A 239 9.58 -9.00 -6.53
C VAL A 239 8.16 -8.79 -7.02
N GLU A 240 7.97 -8.85 -8.34
CA GLU A 240 6.66 -8.75 -8.98
C GLU A 240 6.55 -9.79 -10.09
N LYS A 241 5.38 -10.40 -10.21
CA LYS A 241 5.16 -11.49 -11.17
C LYS A 241 4.79 -10.97 -12.56
N GLU A 242 4.06 -9.86 -12.63
CA GLU A 242 3.52 -9.35 -13.89
C GLU A 242 4.51 -8.38 -14.55
N PRO A 243 4.98 -8.68 -15.80
CA PRO A 243 6.03 -7.89 -16.47
C PRO A 243 5.69 -6.39 -16.61
N ASP A 244 4.44 -6.07 -16.91
CA ASP A 244 4.01 -4.68 -17.08
C ASP A 244 3.98 -3.92 -15.74
N THR A 245 3.61 -4.59 -14.67
CA THR A 245 3.65 -4.03 -13.31
C THR A 245 5.09 -3.80 -12.85
N VAL A 246 6.04 -4.68 -13.21
CA VAL A 246 7.49 -4.45 -13.00
C VAL A 246 7.96 -3.15 -13.63
N LYS A 247 7.53 -2.85 -14.86
CA LYS A 247 7.86 -1.58 -15.55
C LYS A 247 7.31 -0.38 -14.78
N LEU A 248 6.03 -0.47 -14.35
CA LEU A 248 5.40 0.60 -13.56
C LEU A 248 6.15 0.84 -12.25
N ALA A 249 6.55 -0.22 -11.54
CA ALA A 249 7.34 -0.10 -10.32
C ALA A 249 8.69 0.60 -10.56
N LYS A 250 9.42 0.19 -11.59
CA LYS A 250 10.70 0.81 -11.95
C LYS A 250 10.55 2.30 -12.28
N MET A 251 9.50 2.67 -13.03
CA MET A 251 9.18 4.08 -13.31
C MET A 251 8.83 4.84 -12.03
N ASN A 252 8.02 4.24 -11.15
CA ASN A 252 7.61 4.86 -9.89
C ASN A 252 8.81 5.15 -8.98
N LEU A 253 9.73 4.18 -8.84
CA LEU A 253 10.95 4.36 -8.07
C LEU A 253 11.80 5.50 -8.63
N LEU A 254 11.94 5.57 -9.96
CA LEU A 254 12.73 6.62 -10.62
C LEU A 254 12.13 8.01 -10.38
N LEU A 255 10.81 8.17 -10.58
CA LEU A 255 10.10 9.43 -10.39
C LEU A 255 10.17 9.95 -8.94
N ASN A 256 10.31 9.06 -7.98
CA ASN A 256 10.43 9.39 -6.55
C ASN A 256 11.88 9.34 -6.05
N ASN A 257 12.88 9.26 -6.96
CA ASN A 257 14.30 9.17 -6.62
C ASN A 257 14.61 8.09 -5.56
N VAL A 258 13.99 6.91 -5.73
CA VAL A 258 14.18 5.75 -4.84
C VAL A 258 15.13 4.76 -5.51
N ARG A 259 16.18 4.34 -4.78
CA ARG A 259 17.10 3.29 -5.26
C ARG A 259 16.53 1.92 -4.96
N GLY A 260 16.34 1.11 -5.99
CA GLY A 260 15.86 -0.26 -5.81
C GLY A 260 16.04 -1.12 -7.04
N ASP A 261 16.01 -2.41 -6.79
CA ASP A 261 16.04 -3.47 -7.79
C ASP A 261 14.68 -4.17 -7.81
N ILE A 262 14.00 -4.15 -8.94
CA ILE A 262 12.72 -4.84 -9.13
C ILE A 262 12.95 -6.02 -10.07
N THR A 263 12.68 -7.23 -9.59
CA THR A 263 12.85 -8.48 -10.33
C THR A 263 11.50 -9.08 -10.69
N GLU A 264 11.35 -9.45 -11.98
CA GLU A 264 10.21 -10.24 -12.45
C GLU A 264 10.36 -11.68 -11.97
N ALA A 265 9.54 -12.12 -11.02
CA ALA A 265 9.55 -13.47 -10.51
C ALA A 265 8.26 -13.81 -9.75
N ASN A 266 7.99 -15.10 -9.61
CA ASN A 266 6.96 -15.59 -8.68
C ASN A 266 7.61 -15.92 -7.33
N SER A 267 7.30 -15.14 -6.31
CA SER A 267 7.88 -15.23 -4.97
C SER A 267 7.69 -16.58 -4.27
N PHE A 268 6.67 -17.34 -4.63
CA PHE A 268 6.51 -18.70 -4.10
C PHE A 268 7.59 -19.67 -4.60
N TYR A 269 8.10 -19.45 -5.82
CA TYR A 269 8.97 -20.40 -6.49
C TYR A 269 10.38 -19.89 -6.79
N SER A 270 10.63 -18.62 -6.50
CA SER A 270 11.91 -17.96 -6.74
C SER A 270 12.28 -17.06 -5.58
N ASP A 271 13.55 -17.06 -5.22
CA ASP A 271 14.15 -16.15 -4.23
C ASP A 271 15.34 -15.44 -4.86
N PRO A 272 15.09 -14.36 -5.63
CA PRO A 272 16.16 -13.67 -6.35
C PRO A 272 17.16 -12.94 -5.44
N TYR A 273 16.86 -12.83 -4.15
CA TYR A 273 17.65 -12.06 -3.20
C TYR A 273 18.20 -12.85 -2.01
N ASP A 274 18.02 -14.18 -2.01
CA ASP A 274 18.41 -15.05 -0.88
C ASP A 274 17.91 -14.47 0.46
N ALA A 275 16.60 -14.25 0.56
CA ALA A 275 15.99 -13.32 1.48
C ALA A 275 16.09 -13.71 2.97
N VAL A 276 16.34 -14.98 3.32
CA VAL A 276 16.27 -15.45 4.71
C VAL A 276 17.28 -14.73 5.62
N GLY A 277 16.77 -13.96 6.59
CA GLY A 277 17.58 -13.25 7.60
C GLY A 277 18.35 -12.03 7.08
N VAL A 278 17.94 -11.44 5.95
CA VAL A 278 18.73 -10.43 5.23
C VAL A 278 18.21 -9.01 5.44
N PHE A 279 16.91 -8.83 5.57
CA PHE A 279 16.27 -7.51 5.43
C PHE A 279 16.03 -6.81 6.76
N ASP A 280 16.31 -5.49 6.78
CA ASP A 280 15.97 -4.63 7.91
C ASP A 280 14.47 -4.32 7.95
N TYR A 281 13.85 -4.20 6.77
CA TYR A 281 12.42 -3.92 6.64
C TYR A 281 11.79 -4.83 5.58
N VAL A 282 10.57 -5.31 5.89
CA VAL A 282 9.75 -6.06 4.92
C VAL A 282 8.33 -5.50 4.97
N MET A 283 7.82 -5.02 3.85
CA MET A 283 6.42 -4.58 3.77
C MET A 283 5.80 -5.04 2.46
N ALA A 284 4.57 -5.51 2.50
CA ALA A 284 3.76 -5.74 1.31
C ALA A 284 2.26 -5.82 1.61
N ASN A 285 1.50 -5.74 0.54
CA ASN A 285 0.12 -6.20 0.45
C ASN A 285 0.05 -7.33 -0.59
N PRO A 286 0.41 -8.57 -0.23
CA PRO A 286 0.41 -9.69 -1.17
C PRO A 286 -1.01 -10.13 -1.52
N PRO A 287 -1.21 -10.87 -2.62
CA PRO A 287 -2.52 -11.42 -2.96
C PRO A 287 -3.00 -12.39 -1.88
N PHE A 288 -4.26 -12.18 -1.42
CA PHE A 288 -4.88 -13.00 -0.38
C PHE A 288 -5.46 -14.30 -0.96
N ASN A 289 -5.50 -15.33 -0.12
CA ASN A 289 -6.19 -16.58 -0.38
C ASN A 289 -5.78 -17.25 -1.70
N VAL A 290 -4.49 -17.12 -2.08
CA VAL A 290 -3.96 -17.82 -3.24
C VAL A 290 -4.00 -19.32 -2.96
N ASP A 291 -4.64 -20.06 -3.85
CA ASP A 291 -4.65 -21.52 -3.86
C ASP A 291 -3.71 -22.08 -4.94
N GLU A 292 -3.61 -23.39 -5.02
CA GLU A 292 -2.81 -24.09 -6.05
C GLU A 292 -1.28 -23.92 -5.96
N VAL A 293 -0.73 -23.35 -4.89
CA VAL A 293 0.72 -23.38 -4.68
C VAL A 293 1.15 -24.82 -4.47
N LEU A 294 2.08 -25.29 -5.32
CA LEU A 294 2.53 -26.69 -5.32
C LEU A 294 3.35 -26.98 -4.06
N TYR A 295 2.83 -27.88 -3.21
CA TYR A 295 3.44 -28.21 -1.91
C TYR A 295 4.89 -28.71 -2.07
N ASP A 296 5.14 -29.63 -3.01
CA ASP A 296 6.46 -30.21 -3.25
C ASP A 296 7.53 -29.18 -3.66
N ARG A 297 7.13 -28.03 -4.18
CA ARG A 297 8.04 -26.97 -4.60
C ARG A 297 8.40 -25.99 -3.47
N VAL A 298 7.64 -25.98 -2.38
CA VAL A 298 7.79 -25.00 -1.29
C VAL A 298 8.07 -25.61 0.08
N LYS A 299 7.82 -26.93 0.27
CA LYS A 299 7.91 -27.60 1.58
C LYS A 299 9.28 -27.55 2.23
N ASP A 300 10.36 -27.54 1.44
CA ASP A 300 11.74 -27.53 1.91
C ASP A 300 12.37 -26.12 1.88
N ASP A 301 11.59 -25.10 1.50
CA ASP A 301 12.05 -23.72 1.43
C ASP A 301 12.00 -23.06 2.82
N LYS A 302 13.16 -22.60 3.31
CA LYS A 302 13.31 -21.97 4.62
C LYS A 302 12.48 -20.70 4.80
N ARG A 303 12.10 -20.05 3.71
CA ARG A 303 11.21 -18.89 3.77
C ARG A 303 9.84 -19.23 4.34
N PHE A 304 9.37 -20.47 4.15
CA PHE A 304 8.00 -20.88 4.43
C PHE A 304 7.85 -21.89 5.56
N ASN A 305 8.87 -22.72 5.85
CA ASN A 305 8.73 -23.87 6.72
C ASN A 305 9.23 -23.69 8.17
N GLU A 306 9.81 -22.54 8.50
CA GLU A 306 10.38 -22.27 9.85
C GLU A 306 9.37 -22.44 10.98
N TYR A 307 8.14 -21.99 10.76
CA TYR A 307 7.06 -22.04 11.76
C TYR A 307 6.08 -23.19 11.53
N GLY A 308 6.30 -23.98 10.49
CA GLY A 308 5.44 -25.07 10.05
C GLY A 308 4.87 -24.85 8.64
N MET A 309 4.25 -25.88 8.10
CA MET A 309 3.69 -25.85 6.75
C MET A 309 2.28 -26.41 6.72
N THR A 310 1.44 -25.79 5.89
CA THR A 310 0.12 -26.32 5.57
C THR A 310 0.18 -27.21 4.33
N LYS A 311 -0.59 -28.29 4.35
CA LYS A 311 -0.71 -29.23 3.25
C LYS A 311 -2.19 -29.50 2.95
N GLY A 312 -2.54 -29.42 1.71
CA GLY A 312 -3.86 -29.77 1.20
C GLY A 312 -3.76 -30.64 -0.05
N THR A 313 -4.89 -31.00 -0.58
CA THR A 313 -4.97 -31.77 -1.83
C THR A 313 -6.04 -31.16 -2.71
N LYS A 314 -5.70 -30.81 -3.95
CA LYS A 314 -6.64 -30.34 -4.97
C LYS A 314 -6.84 -31.39 -6.05
N GLY A 315 -8.09 -31.61 -6.43
CA GLY A 315 -8.48 -32.66 -7.41
C GLY A 315 -8.84 -33.98 -6.74
N LYS A 316 -9.23 -34.96 -7.55
CA LYS A 316 -9.64 -36.29 -7.09
C LYS A 316 -8.93 -37.39 -7.91
N GLY A 317 -8.67 -38.53 -7.29
CA GLY A 317 -8.09 -39.69 -7.96
C GLY A 317 -6.66 -39.48 -8.43
N LYS A 318 -6.33 -39.94 -9.64
CA LYS A 318 -4.96 -39.89 -10.19
C LYS A 318 -4.47 -38.49 -10.56
N ASP A 319 -5.39 -37.51 -10.68
CA ASP A 319 -5.09 -36.11 -11.00
C ASP A 319 -4.98 -35.26 -9.75
N ALA A 320 -5.07 -35.84 -8.56
CA ALA A 320 -4.91 -35.14 -7.32
C ALA A 320 -3.48 -34.59 -7.15
N LYS A 321 -3.35 -33.28 -6.93
CA LYS A 321 -2.06 -32.62 -6.68
C LYS A 321 -1.98 -32.20 -5.21
N GLU A 322 -0.82 -32.43 -4.61
CA GLU A 322 -0.53 -31.86 -3.29
C GLU A 322 -0.28 -30.35 -3.44
N THR A 323 -1.06 -29.58 -2.72
CA THR A 323 -0.98 -28.12 -2.75
C THR A 323 -0.91 -27.59 -1.32
N VAL A 324 -0.54 -26.33 -1.17
CA VAL A 324 -0.82 -25.56 0.04
C VAL A 324 -2.30 -25.19 -0.01
N SER A 325 -3.03 -25.45 1.06
CA SER A 325 -4.50 -25.23 1.09
C SER A 325 -4.87 -23.75 0.94
N ASN A 326 -4.04 -22.86 1.49
CA ASN A 326 -4.13 -21.42 1.37
C ASN A 326 -2.74 -20.81 1.62
N ALA A 327 -2.29 -19.94 0.73
CA ALA A 327 -0.95 -19.37 0.78
C ALA A 327 -0.79 -18.17 1.75
N ASN A 328 -1.82 -17.77 2.48
CA ASN A 328 -1.70 -16.65 3.43
C ASN A 328 -0.56 -16.86 4.42
N TYR A 329 -0.44 -18.07 4.98
CA TYR A 329 0.63 -18.39 5.93
C TYR A 329 2.00 -18.60 5.28
N LEU A 330 2.09 -18.83 3.96
CA LEU A 330 3.37 -18.74 3.27
C LEU A 330 3.87 -17.29 3.26
N TRP A 331 3.00 -16.32 2.97
CA TRP A 331 3.35 -14.90 3.05
C TRP A 331 3.73 -14.49 4.46
N ILE A 332 2.93 -14.85 5.47
CA ILE A 332 3.18 -14.53 6.88
C ILE A 332 4.54 -15.09 7.32
N SER A 333 4.87 -16.36 6.96
CA SER A 333 6.17 -16.97 7.24
C SER A 333 7.31 -16.26 6.53
N TYR A 334 7.15 -15.91 5.25
CA TYR A 334 8.16 -15.21 4.47
C TYR A 334 8.54 -13.87 5.10
N PHE A 335 7.57 -13.10 5.57
CA PHE A 335 7.83 -11.82 6.24
C PHE A 335 8.68 -12.01 7.48
N ALA A 336 8.34 -12.99 8.32
CA ALA A 336 9.07 -13.27 9.54
C ALA A 336 10.49 -13.79 9.27
N THR A 337 10.66 -14.69 8.29
CA THR A 337 11.95 -15.33 7.98
C THR A 337 12.91 -14.42 7.21
N ALA A 338 12.40 -13.48 6.39
CA ALA A 338 13.23 -12.54 5.64
C ALA A 338 13.90 -11.48 6.53
N LEU A 339 13.34 -11.21 7.70
CA LEU A 339 13.90 -10.23 8.65
C LEU A 339 15.24 -10.68 9.23
N ASN A 340 16.20 -9.77 9.26
CA ASN A 340 17.40 -9.92 10.06
C ASN A 340 17.09 -9.79 11.56
N GLU A 341 18.09 -9.95 12.44
CA GLU A 341 17.90 -9.96 13.90
C GLU A 341 17.30 -8.67 14.49
N LYS A 342 17.39 -7.56 13.77
CA LYS A 342 16.85 -6.24 14.16
C LYS A 342 15.70 -5.79 13.26
N GLY A 343 15.28 -6.67 12.37
CA GLY A 343 14.33 -6.33 11.33
C GLY A 343 12.91 -6.14 11.84
N ARG A 344 12.18 -5.26 11.15
CA ARG A 344 10.76 -4.97 11.38
C ARG A 344 9.96 -5.16 10.09
N ALA A 345 8.76 -5.70 10.21
CA ALA A 345 7.89 -5.90 9.05
C ALA A 345 6.46 -5.45 9.29
N ALA A 346 5.78 -5.09 8.20
CA ALA A 346 4.36 -4.79 8.18
C ALA A 346 3.69 -5.48 6.98
N LEU A 347 2.67 -6.27 7.25
CA LEU A 347 1.97 -7.10 6.29
C LEU A 347 0.48 -6.76 6.29
N VAL A 348 -0.08 -6.50 5.12
CA VAL A 348 -1.53 -6.46 4.93
C VAL A 348 -2.02 -7.89 4.66
N MET A 349 -3.03 -8.34 5.40
CA MET A 349 -3.58 -9.69 5.24
C MET A 349 -5.10 -9.69 5.41
N ALA A 350 -5.76 -10.67 4.79
CA ALA A 350 -7.18 -10.91 5.02
C ALA A 350 -7.46 -11.16 6.49
N ASN A 351 -8.52 -10.58 7.03
CA ASN A 351 -8.86 -10.72 8.46
C ASN A 351 -9.05 -12.20 8.88
N SER A 352 -9.50 -13.05 7.96
CA SER A 352 -9.66 -14.50 8.21
C SER A 352 -8.36 -15.22 8.59
N ALA A 353 -7.19 -14.70 8.21
CA ALA A 353 -5.91 -15.28 8.60
C ALA A 353 -5.65 -15.16 10.10
N SER A 354 -6.22 -14.15 10.77
CA SER A 354 -6.05 -13.93 12.21
C SER A 354 -6.71 -15.00 13.08
N ASP A 355 -7.72 -15.71 12.54
CA ASP A 355 -8.50 -16.75 13.24
C ASP A 355 -8.48 -18.10 12.51
N ALA A 356 -7.62 -18.28 11.48
CA ALA A 356 -7.56 -19.51 10.72
C ALA A 356 -7.28 -20.73 11.60
N GLY A 357 -8.02 -21.81 11.38
CA GLY A 357 -7.93 -23.06 12.14
C GLY A 357 -6.95 -24.08 11.55
N SER A 358 -7.01 -25.31 12.03
CA SER A 358 -6.24 -26.47 11.53
C SER A 358 -4.72 -26.22 11.55
N ASN A 359 -4.02 -26.51 10.47
CA ASN A 359 -2.56 -26.36 10.37
C ASN A 359 -2.12 -24.89 10.48
N ASP A 360 -2.93 -23.95 10.01
CA ASP A 360 -2.65 -22.52 10.10
C ASP A 360 -2.60 -22.04 11.56
N LEU A 361 -3.44 -22.63 12.43
CA LEU A 361 -3.39 -22.40 13.87
C LEU A 361 -2.03 -22.78 14.46
N ILE A 362 -1.46 -23.92 14.04
CA ILE A 362 -0.16 -24.40 14.57
C ILE A 362 0.96 -23.43 14.18
N ILE A 363 0.96 -22.96 12.93
CA ILE A 363 1.95 -21.98 12.46
C ILE A 363 1.81 -20.68 13.26
N ARG A 364 0.58 -20.20 13.44
CA ARG A 364 0.29 -19.00 14.23
C ARG A 364 0.76 -19.12 15.67
N GLN A 365 0.49 -20.24 16.34
CA GLN A 365 0.98 -20.53 17.68
C GLN A 365 2.51 -20.48 17.75
N ASN A 366 3.20 -21.11 16.79
CA ASN A 366 4.66 -21.12 16.77
C ASN A 366 5.23 -19.71 16.61
N MET A 367 4.63 -18.86 15.76
CA MET A 367 5.03 -17.46 15.58
C MET A 367 4.78 -16.60 16.83
N ILE A 368 3.62 -16.78 17.48
CA ILE A 368 3.29 -16.09 18.73
C ILE A 368 4.29 -16.47 19.82
N LYS A 369 4.56 -17.76 20.00
CA LYS A 369 5.53 -18.28 20.98
C LYS A 369 6.98 -17.84 20.67
N ALA A 370 7.31 -17.62 19.41
CA ALA A 370 8.61 -17.04 19.03
C ALA A 370 8.74 -15.55 19.40
N GLY A 371 7.66 -14.90 19.87
CA GLY A 371 7.66 -13.53 20.34
C GLY A 371 7.92 -12.47 19.26
N ILE A 372 7.76 -12.82 17.97
CA ILE A 372 8.09 -11.92 16.85
C ILE A 372 6.95 -11.01 16.42
N ILE A 373 5.69 -11.35 16.78
CA ILE A 373 4.53 -10.51 16.47
C ILE A 373 4.47 -9.38 17.51
N LYS A 374 4.58 -8.14 17.05
CA LYS A 374 4.55 -6.96 17.91
C LYS A 374 3.16 -6.40 18.09
N GLN A 375 2.43 -6.27 16.99
CA GLN A 375 1.17 -5.54 16.95
C GLN A 375 0.24 -6.09 15.87
N MET A 376 -1.06 -6.08 16.17
CA MET A 376 -2.13 -6.42 15.24
C MET A 376 -3.10 -5.26 15.14
N VAL A 377 -3.47 -4.85 13.92
CA VAL A 377 -4.42 -3.75 13.71
C VAL A 377 -5.53 -4.18 12.76
N THR A 378 -6.77 -4.13 13.22
CA THR A 378 -7.93 -4.37 12.36
C THR A 378 -8.34 -3.06 11.68
N LEU A 379 -8.33 -3.04 10.35
CA LEU A 379 -8.67 -1.87 9.54
C LEU A 379 -10.18 -1.70 9.37
N PRO A 380 -10.66 -0.49 9.05
CA PRO A 380 -12.03 -0.27 8.59
C PRO A 380 -12.35 -1.09 7.34
N SER A 381 -13.62 -1.46 7.17
CA SER A 381 -14.12 -1.96 5.88
C SER A 381 -14.03 -0.87 4.81
N ASN A 382 -14.03 -1.26 3.53
CA ASN A 382 -14.00 -0.32 2.39
C ASN A 382 -12.76 0.60 2.34
N MET A 383 -11.66 0.19 2.95
CA MET A 383 -10.36 0.87 2.79
C MET A 383 -9.68 0.51 1.47
N PHE A 384 -9.98 -0.66 0.92
CA PHE A 384 -9.43 -1.15 -0.35
C PHE A 384 -10.50 -1.14 -1.43
N THR A 385 -10.12 -0.75 -2.64
CA THR A 385 -11.06 -0.62 -3.77
C THR A 385 -11.63 -1.95 -4.25
N SER A 386 -10.84 -3.01 -4.13
CA SER A 386 -11.20 -4.36 -4.59
C SER A 386 -11.78 -5.26 -3.49
N VAL A 387 -11.67 -4.87 -2.21
CA VAL A 387 -12.08 -5.69 -1.06
C VAL A 387 -12.93 -4.87 -0.10
N THR A 388 -14.20 -5.24 0.03
CA THR A 388 -15.13 -4.59 0.96
C THR A 388 -14.96 -5.05 2.41
N LEU A 389 -14.36 -6.23 2.63
CA LEU A 389 -14.15 -6.79 3.96
C LEU A 389 -12.97 -6.10 4.67
N PRO A 390 -12.98 -6.06 6.01
CA PRO A 390 -11.83 -5.57 6.76
C PRO A 390 -10.58 -6.39 6.47
N ALA A 391 -9.44 -5.71 6.36
CA ALA A 391 -8.13 -6.34 6.37
C ALA A 391 -7.47 -6.13 7.74
N THR A 392 -6.46 -6.93 8.03
CA THR A 392 -5.67 -6.82 9.26
C THR A 392 -4.22 -6.53 8.90
N LEU A 393 -3.61 -5.60 9.62
CA LEU A 393 -2.18 -5.36 9.54
C LEU A 393 -1.46 -6.19 10.62
N TRP A 394 -0.46 -6.95 10.18
CA TRP A 394 0.43 -7.72 11.03
C TRP A 394 1.77 -7.00 11.11
N PHE A 395 2.23 -6.71 12.32
CA PHE A 395 3.53 -6.08 12.53
C PHE A 395 4.46 -7.03 13.27
N PHE A 396 5.64 -7.21 12.70
CA PHE A 396 6.69 -8.07 13.23
C PHE A 396 7.88 -7.22 13.67
N ASP A 397 8.51 -7.62 14.78
CA ASP A 397 9.74 -7.01 15.27
C ASP A 397 10.61 -8.10 15.92
N LYS A 398 11.73 -8.43 15.28
CA LYS A 398 12.68 -9.42 15.85
C LYS A 398 13.51 -8.86 17.01
N ASN A 399 13.49 -7.56 17.22
CA ASN A 399 14.23 -6.89 18.28
C ASN A 399 13.30 -6.32 19.37
N LYS A 400 12.18 -7.00 19.64
CA LYS A 400 11.28 -6.59 20.74
C LYS A 400 12.06 -6.53 22.07
N PRO A 401 11.84 -5.49 22.88
CA PRO A 401 12.36 -5.47 24.26
C PRO A 401 11.91 -6.72 25.03
N GLU A 402 12.73 -7.23 25.94
CA GLU A 402 12.46 -8.48 26.67
C GLU A 402 11.08 -8.46 27.33
N LYS A 403 10.70 -7.33 27.94
CA LYS A 403 9.38 -7.13 28.57
C LYS A 403 8.19 -7.27 27.62
N GLN A 404 8.40 -7.07 26.31
CA GLN A 404 7.34 -7.13 25.30
C GLN A 404 7.31 -8.46 24.54
N LYS A 405 8.26 -9.37 24.77
CA LYS A 405 8.33 -10.64 24.03
C LYS A 405 7.10 -11.52 24.23
N ASN A 406 6.54 -11.48 25.44
CA ASN A 406 5.39 -12.31 25.82
C ASN A 406 4.04 -11.60 25.67
N GLU A 407 3.99 -10.48 24.95
CA GLU A 407 2.76 -9.71 24.77
C GLU A 407 2.62 -9.20 23.34
N ILE A 408 1.39 -8.90 22.94
CA ILE A 408 1.03 -8.31 21.65
C ILE A 408 0.12 -7.11 21.88
N LEU A 409 0.39 -6.01 21.18
CA LEU A 409 -0.50 -4.86 21.13
C LEU A 409 -1.59 -5.10 20.09
N PHE A 410 -2.84 -5.02 20.49
CA PHE A 410 -4.01 -5.07 19.63
C PHE A 410 -4.61 -3.67 19.47
N ILE A 411 -4.89 -3.26 18.23
CA ILE A 411 -5.58 -2.00 17.91
C ILE A 411 -6.77 -2.30 17.01
N ASP A 412 -7.94 -1.81 17.40
CA ASP A 412 -9.14 -1.86 16.59
C ASP A 412 -9.41 -0.50 15.96
N ALA A 413 -9.03 -0.35 14.71
CA ALA A 413 -9.22 0.88 13.96
C ALA A 413 -10.51 0.90 13.10
N ARG A 414 -11.41 -0.11 13.24
CA ARG A 414 -12.60 -0.26 12.39
C ARG A 414 -13.50 0.98 12.35
N ASN A 415 -13.51 1.75 13.42
CA ASN A 415 -14.31 2.97 13.57
C ASN A 415 -13.52 4.26 13.36
N ILE A 416 -12.24 4.17 12.94
CA ILE A 416 -11.38 5.33 12.69
C ILE A 416 -11.17 5.46 11.18
N PHE A 417 -11.86 6.38 10.55
CA PHE A 417 -11.74 6.63 9.11
C PHE A 417 -12.34 7.98 8.72
N THR A 418 -11.97 8.45 7.55
CA THR A 418 -12.63 9.52 6.83
C THR A 418 -13.38 8.93 5.65
N GLN A 419 -14.68 9.20 5.55
CA GLN A 419 -15.51 8.75 4.44
C GLN A 419 -15.20 9.59 3.21
N ILE A 420 -14.85 8.94 2.07
CA ILE A 420 -14.63 9.62 0.78
C ILE A 420 -15.96 9.68 0.03
N ASP A 421 -16.59 8.51 -0.12
CA ASP A 421 -17.89 8.33 -0.75
C ASP A 421 -18.62 7.10 -0.14
N ARG A 422 -19.72 6.66 -0.72
CA ARG A 422 -20.51 5.54 -0.17
C ARG A 422 -19.73 4.22 -0.06
N ALA A 423 -18.74 4.03 -0.92
CA ALA A 423 -18.00 2.77 -1.07
C ALA A 423 -16.55 2.84 -0.57
N HIS A 424 -15.99 4.04 -0.33
CA HIS A 424 -14.57 4.21 -0.08
C HIS A 424 -14.29 5.01 1.19
N ARG A 425 -13.30 4.54 1.94
CA ARG A 425 -12.76 5.14 3.17
C ARG A 425 -11.26 5.33 3.08
N LYS A 426 -10.73 6.27 3.83
CA LYS A 426 -9.29 6.49 4.00
C LYS A 426 -8.97 6.94 5.43
N PHE A 427 -7.71 6.88 5.80
CA PHE A 427 -7.23 7.62 6.97
C PHE A 427 -6.92 9.07 6.61
N SER A 428 -7.25 10.02 7.48
CA SER A 428 -6.66 11.36 7.43
C SER A 428 -5.23 11.34 7.97
N ASP A 429 -4.50 12.43 7.77
CA ASP A 429 -3.13 12.57 8.29
C ASP A 429 -3.10 12.52 9.81
N GLU A 430 -4.09 13.14 10.46
CA GLU A 430 -4.24 13.14 11.91
C GLU A 430 -4.60 11.74 12.42
N GLN A 431 -5.49 11.01 11.73
CA GLN A 431 -5.82 9.63 12.09
C GLN A 431 -4.60 8.70 12.01
N ILE A 432 -3.74 8.86 10.99
CA ILE A 432 -2.48 8.12 10.88
C ILE A 432 -1.58 8.42 12.07
N LYS A 433 -1.40 9.70 12.43
CA LYS A 433 -0.57 10.12 13.55
C LYS A 433 -1.14 9.66 14.89
N ASN A 434 -2.46 9.79 15.08
CA ASN A 434 -3.15 9.37 16.29
C ASN A 434 -3.09 7.86 16.52
N LEU A 435 -3.17 7.05 15.45
CA LEU A 435 -2.98 5.61 15.54
C LEU A 435 -1.49 5.25 15.73
N GLY A 436 -0.59 5.95 15.06
CA GLY A 436 0.86 5.74 15.18
C GLY A 436 1.40 6.05 16.57
N ILE A 437 0.85 7.07 17.25
CA ILE A 437 1.28 7.45 18.59
C ILE A 437 0.97 6.39 19.65
N ILE A 438 -0.08 5.56 19.44
CA ILE A 438 -0.38 4.44 20.33
C ILE A 438 0.80 3.46 20.39
N THR A 439 1.38 3.13 19.23
CA THR A 439 2.56 2.27 19.15
C THR A 439 3.77 2.91 19.81
N ARG A 440 3.97 4.23 19.66
CA ARG A 440 5.08 4.94 20.30
C ARG A 440 4.95 4.96 21.81
N LEU A 441 3.75 5.19 22.32
CA LEU A 441 3.49 5.12 23.77
C LEU A 441 3.72 3.71 24.33
N TYR A 442 3.30 2.67 23.57
CA TYR A 442 3.60 1.29 23.92
C TYR A 442 5.11 1.00 23.95
N ASP A 443 5.88 1.59 23.04
CA ASP A 443 7.35 1.54 23.02
C ASP A 443 8.00 2.37 24.15
N GLY A 444 7.21 3.19 24.88
CA GLY A 444 7.68 4.07 25.95
C GLY A 444 8.16 5.45 25.44
N ASP A 445 7.91 5.81 24.20
CA ASP A 445 8.28 7.09 23.59
C ASP A 445 7.23 8.18 23.91
N THR A 446 7.24 8.65 25.16
CA THR A 446 6.32 9.72 25.62
C THR A 446 6.63 11.08 24.99
N LYS A 447 7.90 11.30 24.58
CA LYS A 447 8.32 12.54 23.94
C LYS A 447 7.60 12.77 22.62
N ALA A 448 7.43 11.71 21.82
CA ALA A 448 6.70 11.79 20.56
C ALA A 448 5.23 12.20 20.76
N PHE A 449 4.61 11.82 21.87
CA PHE A 449 3.26 12.26 22.22
C PHE A 449 3.19 13.75 22.48
N ASP A 450 4.12 14.28 23.28
CA ASP A 450 4.20 15.71 23.57
C ASP A 450 4.47 16.53 22.30
N GLU A 451 5.36 16.06 21.43
CA GLU A 451 5.64 16.69 20.14
C GLU A 451 4.41 16.73 19.23
N LEU A 452 3.60 15.67 19.20
CA LEU A 452 2.36 15.63 18.42
C LEU A 452 1.31 16.63 18.96
N ILE A 453 1.16 16.72 20.28
CA ILE A 453 0.27 17.70 20.91
C ILE A 453 0.69 19.12 20.54
N GLU A 454 1.99 19.45 20.60
CA GLU A 454 2.51 20.79 20.22
C GLU A 454 2.35 21.06 18.72
N GLU A 455 2.52 20.07 17.86
CA GLU A 455 2.20 20.19 16.43
C GLU A 455 0.74 20.59 16.24
N TYR A 456 -0.19 19.89 16.90
CA TYR A 456 -1.63 20.19 16.78
C TYR A 456 -2.01 21.55 17.36
N ARG A 457 -1.39 21.98 18.48
CA ARG A 457 -1.56 23.33 19.01
C ARG A 457 -1.12 24.39 18.00
N THR A 458 0.01 24.18 17.35
CA THR A 458 0.51 25.09 16.32
C THR A 458 -0.43 25.16 15.12
N LYS A 459 -0.95 24.02 14.64
CA LYS A 459 -1.93 23.96 13.55
C LYS A 459 -3.27 24.57 13.93
N ALA A 460 -3.72 24.41 15.17
CA ALA A 460 -4.94 25.02 15.67
C ALA A 460 -4.93 26.55 15.52
N VAL A 461 -3.76 27.18 15.73
CA VAL A 461 -3.60 28.64 15.57
C VAL A 461 -3.57 29.07 14.10
N ARG A 462 -3.03 28.24 13.21
CA ARG A 462 -2.74 28.61 11.81
C ARG A 462 -3.82 28.21 10.81
N GLU A 463 -4.53 27.12 11.09
CA GLU A 463 -5.40 26.47 10.11
C GLU A 463 -6.85 26.39 10.61
N ASN A 464 -7.18 25.40 11.45
CA ASN A 464 -8.54 25.15 11.94
C ASN A 464 -8.51 24.83 13.43
N LYS A 465 -8.87 25.82 14.24
CA LYS A 465 -8.81 25.73 15.70
C LYS A 465 -9.69 24.60 16.24
N GLU A 466 -10.95 24.56 15.87
CA GLU A 466 -11.92 23.59 16.40
C GLU A 466 -11.53 22.16 16.06
N TYR A 467 -11.10 21.93 14.83
CA TYR A 467 -10.66 20.62 14.36
C TYR A 467 -9.44 20.11 15.13
N PHE A 468 -8.37 20.91 15.24
CA PHE A 468 -7.16 20.48 15.95
C PHE A 468 -7.34 20.39 17.47
N GLU A 469 -8.16 21.25 18.09
CA GLU A 469 -8.56 21.08 19.49
C GLU A 469 -9.30 19.76 19.70
N SER A 470 -10.14 19.32 18.77
CA SER A 470 -10.80 18.01 18.86
C SER A 470 -9.80 16.84 18.78
N GLN A 471 -8.74 16.94 17.95
CA GLN A 471 -7.69 15.93 17.89
C GLN A 471 -6.86 15.86 19.19
N ILE A 472 -6.54 17.02 19.78
CA ILE A 472 -5.85 17.10 21.08
C ILE A 472 -6.71 16.46 22.17
N ASN A 473 -8.00 16.80 22.24
CA ASN A 473 -8.93 16.23 23.22
C ASN A 473 -9.04 14.71 23.05
N TRP A 474 -9.14 14.23 21.81
CA TRP A 474 -9.18 12.78 21.51
C TRP A 474 -7.97 12.03 22.09
N LEU A 475 -6.77 12.62 21.99
CA LEU A 475 -5.54 12.05 22.52
C LEU A 475 -5.49 12.12 24.05
N LEU A 476 -5.79 13.28 24.66
CA LEU A 476 -5.70 13.49 26.10
C LEU A 476 -6.77 12.71 26.89
N GLU A 477 -7.97 12.52 26.34
CA GLU A 477 -9.01 11.68 26.95
C GLU A 477 -8.59 10.21 27.03
N ARG A 478 -7.82 9.73 26.05
CA ARG A 478 -7.37 8.34 25.98
C ARG A 478 -6.05 8.08 26.66
N PHE A 479 -5.16 9.06 26.68
CA PHE A 479 -3.82 8.97 27.26
C PHE A 479 -3.49 10.18 28.16
N PRO A 480 -4.25 10.39 29.24
CA PRO A 480 -4.15 11.61 30.08
C PRO A 480 -2.79 11.74 30.78
N GLU A 481 -2.08 10.63 31.03
CA GLU A 481 -0.75 10.65 31.64
C GLU A 481 0.40 10.72 30.62
N HIS A 482 0.08 10.91 29.33
CA HIS A 482 1.03 10.87 28.21
C HIS A 482 1.83 9.56 28.16
N LYS A 483 1.20 8.46 28.60
CA LYS A 483 1.75 7.10 28.60
C LYS A 483 0.75 6.14 28.01
N TYR A 484 1.24 4.97 27.57
CA TYR A 484 0.37 3.90 27.14
C TYR A 484 -0.53 3.44 28.29
N GLN A 485 -1.78 3.25 27.97
CA GLN A 485 -2.76 2.53 28.75
C GLN A 485 -3.75 1.82 27.81
N ASP A 486 -4.37 0.77 28.27
CA ASP A 486 -5.44 0.11 27.54
C ASP A 486 -6.66 1.03 27.43
N VAL A 487 -7.25 1.08 26.24
CA VAL A 487 -8.43 1.91 25.94
C VAL A 487 -9.51 1.01 25.36
N ILE A 488 -10.61 0.85 26.09
CA ILE A 488 -11.75 0.03 25.66
C ILE A 488 -12.23 0.44 24.28
N GLY A 489 -12.40 -0.54 23.39
CA GLY A 489 -12.84 -0.31 22.00
C GLY A 489 -11.77 0.26 21.08
N LEU A 490 -10.54 0.48 21.54
CA LEU A 490 -9.46 1.03 20.71
C LEU A 490 -8.18 0.18 20.76
N CYS A 491 -7.58 0.01 21.94
CA CYS A 491 -6.31 -0.72 22.04
C CYS A 491 -6.15 -1.45 23.38
N LYS A 492 -5.49 -2.61 23.32
CA LYS A 492 -5.15 -3.40 24.52
C LYS A 492 -3.85 -4.18 24.29
N VAL A 493 -2.99 -4.22 25.29
CA VAL A 493 -1.86 -5.15 25.36
C VAL A 493 -2.33 -6.44 26.00
N THR A 494 -2.04 -7.57 25.37
CA THR A 494 -2.46 -8.88 25.88
C THR A 494 -1.28 -9.84 25.90
N GLU A 495 -1.11 -10.54 27.02
CA GLU A 495 -0.07 -11.55 27.21
C GLU A 495 -0.37 -12.82 26.42
N ILE A 496 0.68 -13.54 26.02
CA ILE A 496 0.57 -14.84 25.35
C ILE A 496 -0.14 -15.85 26.27
N GLY A 497 0.23 -15.87 27.55
CA GLY A 497 -0.51 -16.56 28.63
C GLY A 497 -0.33 -18.06 28.70
N GLU A 498 0.65 -18.66 28.00
CA GLU A 498 1.04 -20.07 28.22
C GLU A 498 2.22 -20.10 29.19
N VAL A 499 2.00 -20.54 30.44
CA VAL A 499 3.00 -20.60 31.50
C VAL A 499 3.25 -22.06 31.86
N LEU A 500 4.52 -22.42 32.03
CA LEU A 500 4.87 -23.74 32.55
C LEU A 500 4.86 -23.69 34.09
N ASP A 501 4.01 -24.47 34.73
CA ASP A 501 4.12 -24.76 36.17
C ASP A 501 5.23 -25.78 36.38
N ASP A 502 6.39 -25.32 36.82
CA ASP A 502 7.59 -26.15 37.02
C ASP A 502 7.41 -27.21 38.11
N GLU A 503 6.53 -26.98 39.11
CA GLU A 503 6.28 -27.94 40.19
C GLU A 503 5.43 -29.13 39.74
N ARG A 504 4.45 -28.86 38.86
CA ARG A 504 3.52 -29.88 38.34
C ARG A 504 3.89 -30.38 36.96
N ASN A 505 4.84 -29.73 36.29
CA ASN A 505 5.19 -29.94 34.87
C ASN A 505 3.97 -29.92 33.94
N VAL A 506 3.05 -29.01 34.22
CA VAL A 506 1.82 -28.80 33.48
C VAL A 506 1.81 -27.38 32.91
N LYS A 507 1.36 -27.23 31.68
CA LYS A 507 1.11 -25.93 31.09
C LYS A 507 -0.21 -25.36 31.60
N GLU A 508 -0.15 -24.19 32.18
CA GLU A 508 -1.32 -23.40 32.57
C GLU A 508 -1.58 -22.31 31.54
N ILE A 509 -2.86 -22.06 31.28
CA ILE A 509 -3.31 -20.99 30.43
C ILE A 509 -3.88 -19.90 31.34
N LEU A 510 -3.34 -18.69 31.21
CA LEU A 510 -3.83 -17.52 31.93
C LEU A 510 -5.16 -17.06 31.34
N GLU A 511 -6.12 -16.75 32.17
CA GLU A 511 -7.41 -16.19 31.79
C GLU A 511 -7.23 -14.85 31.02
N ASP A 512 -8.08 -14.57 30.06
CA ASP A 512 -8.04 -13.40 29.18
C ASP A 512 -6.75 -13.25 28.32
N SER A 513 -5.92 -14.29 28.26
CA SER A 513 -4.70 -14.30 27.44
C SER A 513 -4.98 -14.67 25.97
N ILE A 514 -3.93 -14.55 25.12
CA ILE A 514 -4.01 -14.97 23.71
C ILE A 514 -4.25 -16.48 23.61
N ALA A 515 -3.63 -17.27 24.48
CA ALA A 515 -3.81 -18.73 24.53
C ALA A 515 -5.23 -19.10 24.94
N ASP A 516 -5.84 -18.37 25.86
CA ASP A 516 -7.23 -18.55 26.30
C ASP A 516 -8.25 -18.21 25.20
N GLN A 517 -7.91 -17.27 24.34
CA GLN A 517 -8.70 -16.86 23.17
C GLN A 517 -8.41 -17.68 21.90
N ASP A 518 -8.10 -18.99 22.05
CA ASP A 518 -7.79 -19.91 20.95
C ASP A 518 -6.67 -19.41 20.02
N TRP A 519 -5.71 -18.67 20.58
CA TRP A 519 -4.59 -18.08 19.83
C TRP A 519 -5.05 -17.15 18.69
N SER A 520 -6.21 -16.56 18.81
CA SER A 520 -6.73 -15.56 17.87
C SER A 520 -5.81 -14.34 17.84
N LEU A 521 -5.68 -13.72 16.69
CA LEU A 521 -4.99 -12.43 16.49
C LEU A 521 -5.96 -11.34 16.02
N ASN A 522 -7.27 -11.56 16.22
CA ASN A 522 -8.30 -10.58 15.90
C ASN A 522 -8.43 -9.56 17.04
N ALA A 523 -8.08 -8.30 16.78
CA ALA A 523 -8.09 -7.24 17.78
C ALA A 523 -9.45 -7.09 18.48
N GLY A 524 -10.56 -7.32 17.78
CA GLY A 524 -11.91 -7.22 18.35
C GLY A 524 -12.20 -8.17 19.50
N ARG A 525 -11.41 -9.25 19.69
CA ARG A 525 -11.56 -10.16 20.84
C ARG A 525 -10.95 -9.59 22.13
N TYR A 526 -10.06 -8.62 22.03
CA TYR A 526 -9.25 -8.15 23.15
C TYR A 526 -9.63 -6.75 23.61
N VAL A 527 -9.89 -5.83 22.70
CA VAL A 527 -10.07 -4.40 23.02
C VAL A 527 -11.41 -4.08 23.71
N GLY A 528 -12.32 -5.06 23.77
CA GLY A 528 -13.66 -4.83 24.32
C GLY A 528 -14.58 -4.03 23.37
N VAL A 529 -15.78 -3.76 23.82
CA VAL A 529 -16.80 -2.99 23.09
C VAL A 529 -17.21 -1.80 23.94
N VAL A 530 -17.17 -0.60 23.35
CA VAL A 530 -17.78 0.57 23.97
C VAL A 530 -19.30 0.42 23.80
N ILE A 531 -19.98 0.22 24.89
CA ILE A 531 -21.45 0.28 24.92
C ILE A 531 -21.81 1.76 25.05
N GLU A 532 -22.23 2.37 23.96
CA GLU A 532 -22.79 3.73 24.03
C GLU A 532 -24.11 3.63 24.80
N ASP A 533 -24.22 4.45 25.85
CA ASP A 533 -25.51 4.62 26.52
C ASP A 533 -26.43 5.35 25.53
N ASP A 534 -27.43 4.67 25.03
CA ASP A 534 -28.40 5.23 24.07
C ASP A 534 -29.35 6.24 24.76
N GLY A 535 -29.15 6.47 26.05
CA GLY A 535 -29.95 7.42 26.86
C GLY A 535 -31.40 6.95 27.08
N MET A 536 -31.72 5.70 26.68
CA MET A 536 -33.04 5.13 26.88
C MET A 536 -33.15 4.47 28.26
N THR A 537 -34.26 4.65 28.90
CA THR A 537 -34.64 3.85 30.06
C THR A 537 -34.94 2.40 29.62
N GLU A 538 -34.96 1.44 30.53
CA GLU A 538 -35.32 0.04 30.26
C GLU A 538 -36.73 -0.07 29.62
N GLU A 539 -37.64 0.76 30.05
CA GLU A 539 -39.01 0.85 29.51
C GLU A 539 -39.01 1.35 28.06
N GLU A 540 -38.29 2.44 27.78
CA GLU A 540 -38.16 3.01 26.43
C GLU A 540 -37.48 2.06 25.48
N PHE A 541 -36.44 1.37 25.90
CA PHE A 541 -35.76 0.33 25.12
C PHE A 541 -36.72 -0.82 24.78
N LYS A 542 -37.47 -1.31 25.76
CA LYS A 542 -38.48 -2.38 25.54
C LYS A 542 -39.59 -1.94 24.56
N GLU A 543 -40.00 -0.69 24.64
CA GLU A 543 -41.01 -0.13 23.73
C GLU A 543 -40.44 0.01 22.30
N HIS A 544 -39.23 0.51 22.19
CA HIS A 544 -38.52 0.61 20.93
C HIS A 544 -38.31 -0.77 20.27
N MET A 545 -37.89 -1.77 21.03
CA MET A 545 -37.69 -3.14 20.55
C MET A 545 -39.01 -3.75 20.09
N LYS A 546 -40.12 -3.53 20.79
CA LYS A 546 -41.46 -3.98 20.36
C LYS A 546 -41.89 -3.31 19.05
N SER A 547 -41.68 -2.02 18.93
CA SER A 547 -42.00 -1.26 17.72
C SER A 547 -41.17 -1.78 16.52
N SER A 548 -39.89 -1.96 16.69
CA SER A 548 -38.99 -2.51 15.67
C SER A 548 -39.35 -3.94 15.27
N TYR A 549 -39.79 -4.76 16.23
CA TYR A 549 -40.25 -6.11 15.93
C TYR A 549 -41.55 -6.12 15.10
N ILE A 550 -42.50 -5.24 15.41
CA ILE A 550 -43.76 -5.08 14.64
C ILE A 550 -43.43 -4.62 13.20
N GLU A 551 -42.51 -3.69 13.05
CA GLU A 551 -42.04 -3.23 11.72
C GLU A 551 -41.35 -4.35 10.94
N TYR A 552 -40.50 -5.14 11.60
CA TYR A 552 -39.87 -6.32 11.02
C TYR A 552 -40.90 -7.35 10.53
N GLU A 553 -41.90 -7.69 11.33
CA GLU A 553 -42.98 -8.61 10.93
C GLU A 553 -43.70 -8.08 9.69
N LYS A 554 -44.06 -6.79 9.67
CA LYS A 554 -44.73 -6.16 8.53
C LYS A 554 -43.86 -6.19 7.25
N LEU A 555 -42.55 -5.91 7.37
CA LEU A 555 -41.61 -5.96 6.25
C LEU A 555 -41.41 -7.41 5.77
N SER A 556 -41.36 -8.38 6.68
CA SER A 556 -41.26 -9.80 6.38
C SER A 556 -42.47 -10.33 5.62
N ASP A 557 -43.67 -9.92 6.01
CA ASP A 557 -44.89 -10.30 5.30
C ASP A 557 -44.98 -9.63 3.92
N THR A 558 -44.57 -8.36 3.81
CA THR A 558 -44.50 -7.67 2.52
C THR A 558 -43.50 -8.37 1.60
N ALA A 559 -42.36 -8.84 2.11
CA ALA A 559 -41.34 -9.58 1.33
C ALA A 559 -41.92 -10.90 0.80
N LYS A 560 -42.68 -11.66 1.61
CA LYS A 560 -43.35 -12.91 1.19
C LYS A 560 -44.40 -12.66 0.09
N ASP A 561 -45.15 -11.57 0.22
CA ASP A 561 -46.14 -11.19 -0.80
C ASP A 561 -45.45 -10.83 -2.13
N LEU A 562 -44.34 -10.10 -2.06
CA LEU A 562 -43.52 -9.78 -3.24
C LEU A 562 -42.89 -11.02 -3.87
N GLU A 563 -42.35 -11.95 -3.07
CA GLU A 563 -41.83 -13.23 -3.56
C GLU A 563 -42.92 -14.01 -4.30
N THR A 564 -44.13 -14.05 -3.74
CA THR A 564 -45.30 -14.72 -4.35
C THR A 564 -45.69 -14.05 -5.67
N ALA A 565 -45.71 -12.72 -5.71
CA ALA A 565 -46.02 -11.95 -6.91
C ALA A 565 -44.95 -12.15 -8.01
N ILE A 566 -43.64 -12.14 -7.64
CA ILE A 566 -42.55 -12.42 -8.55
C ILE A 566 -42.65 -13.83 -9.10
N ALA A 567 -42.88 -14.84 -8.26
CA ALA A 567 -43.03 -16.22 -8.69
C ALA A 567 -44.21 -16.39 -9.66
N LYS A 568 -45.34 -15.72 -9.40
CA LYS A 568 -46.49 -15.71 -10.30
C LYS A 568 -46.15 -15.06 -11.65
N ASN A 569 -45.53 -13.89 -11.64
CA ASN A 569 -45.17 -13.17 -12.86
C ASN A 569 -44.12 -13.96 -13.71
N LEU A 570 -43.18 -14.65 -13.05
CA LEU A 570 -42.22 -15.52 -13.75
C LEU A 570 -42.91 -16.71 -14.42
N LYS A 571 -43.88 -17.34 -13.76
CA LYS A 571 -44.71 -18.42 -14.36
C LYS A 571 -45.51 -17.91 -15.56
N GLU A 572 -46.10 -16.72 -15.48
CA GLU A 572 -46.84 -16.12 -16.60
C GLU A 572 -45.90 -15.75 -17.78
N LEU A 573 -44.67 -15.36 -17.53
CA LEU A 573 -43.70 -14.96 -18.56
C LEU A 573 -43.02 -16.14 -19.26
N PHE A 574 -42.68 -17.19 -18.52
CA PHE A 574 -41.83 -18.28 -19.05
C PHE A 574 -42.58 -19.60 -19.27
N GLY A 575 -43.85 -19.71 -18.84
CA GLY A 575 -44.58 -20.96 -18.86
C GLY A 575 -44.01 -21.97 -17.86
N ASP A 576 -44.76 -22.92 -17.41
CA ASP A 576 -44.32 -23.94 -16.41
C ASP A 576 -43.04 -24.65 -16.80
#